data_4d3656735f86dabc75aca887db1c9e55
#
_entry.id   4d3656735f86dabc75aca887db1c9e55
#
_cell.length_a   1.000
_cell.length_b   1.000
_cell.length_c   1.000
_cell.angle_alpha   90.00
_cell.angle_beta   90.00
_cell.angle_gamma   90.00
#
_symmetry.space_group_name_H-M   'P 1'
#
loop_
_entity.id
_entity.type
_entity.pdbx_description
1 polymer ?
#
loop_
_entity_poly.entity_id
_entity_poly.type
_entity_poly.pdbx_seq_one_letter_code
_entity_poly.pdbx_strand_id
1 'polypeptide(L)'
;HKGQTAHGAYTWKGENSVLQLQKLLSKILKKYPIPKKAHGKTTVNVAGFICENQSFNKVPDNAKILLDIRFEPKEYSKILSKFEKLICNNFEIKINAFEAPLNVPKKNDYLQLLKKITENQINGKIKFYRANGSSDARHFTKVGTPGIEFGPIGHGIGCDDEWVSIDSLVDYYYIIKEFILRV
;
A
#
# COMPACT_ATOMS: atom_id res chain seq x y z
N HIS A 1 15.18 -15.71 -2.89
CA HIS A 1 15.42 -17.17 -2.96
C HIS A 1 16.83 -17.45 -3.40
N LYS A 2 17.44 -18.44 -2.74
CA LYS A 2 18.73 -19.01 -3.12
C LYS A 2 18.49 -20.39 -3.69
N GLY A 3 18.85 -20.59 -4.94
CA GLY A 3 18.80 -21.87 -5.65
C GLY A 3 20.17 -22.50 -5.80
N GLN A 4 20.36 -23.26 -6.86
CA GLN A 4 21.61 -23.92 -7.19
C GLN A 4 21.99 -23.62 -8.64
N THR A 5 23.22 -23.14 -8.84
CA THR A 5 23.72 -22.86 -10.19
C THR A 5 24.05 -24.16 -10.92
N ALA A 6 23.89 -24.12 -12.25
CA ALA A 6 24.31 -25.15 -13.17
C ALA A 6 24.56 -24.54 -14.56
N HIS A 7 25.19 -25.29 -15.47
CA HIS A 7 25.28 -24.89 -16.86
C HIS A 7 23.88 -24.90 -17.52
N GLY A 8 23.55 -23.88 -18.30
CA GLY A 8 22.23 -23.70 -18.92
C GLY A 8 21.75 -24.86 -19.82
N ALA A 9 22.68 -25.64 -20.39
CA ALA A 9 22.34 -26.87 -21.12
C ALA A 9 21.95 -28.05 -20.21
N TYR A 10 22.22 -27.96 -18.89
CA TYR A 10 21.98 -29.04 -17.92
C TYR A 10 21.12 -28.53 -16.76
N THR A 11 19.98 -27.92 -17.11
CA THR A 11 19.10 -27.23 -16.16
C THR A 11 18.61 -28.12 -15.01
N TRP A 12 18.52 -29.44 -15.24
CA TRP A 12 18.15 -30.44 -14.22
C TRP A 12 19.21 -30.66 -13.12
N LYS A 13 20.43 -30.14 -13.31
CA LYS A 13 21.51 -30.19 -12.30
C LYS A 13 21.53 -28.99 -11.37
N GLY A 14 20.64 -28.01 -11.60
CA GLY A 14 20.53 -26.81 -10.81
C GLY A 14 19.11 -26.54 -10.32
N GLU A 15 18.96 -25.51 -9.50
CA GLU A 15 17.68 -24.99 -9.07
C GLU A 15 17.56 -23.51 -9.47
N ASN A 16 16.66 -23.23 -10.45
CA ASN A 16 16.49 -21.89 -10.98
C ASN A 16 15.66 -21.02 -10.05
N SER A 17 16.29 -20.03 -9.40
CA SER A 17 15.67 -19.13 -8.46
C SER A 17 14.56 -18.29 -9.09
N VAL A 18 14.69 -17.91 -10.35
CA VAL A 18 13.66 -17.12 -11.07
C VAL A 18 12.38 -17.94 -11.22
N LEU A 19 12.48 -19.22 -11.61
CA LEU A 19 11.33 -20.10 -11.74
C LEU A 19 10.65 -20.42 -10.41
N GLN A 20 11.43 -20.55 -9.33
CA GLN A 20 10.88 -20.74 -7.98
C GLN A 20 10.09 -19.49 -7.52
N LEU A 21 10.65 -18.32 -7.73
CA LEU A 21 9.96 -17.06 -7.39
C LEU A 21 8.74 -16.81 -8.27
N GLN A 22 8.77 -17.19 -9.55
CA GLN A 22 7.61 -17.12 -10.44
C GLN A 22 6.46 -18.01 -9.93
N LYS A 23 6.75 -19.23 -9.45
CA LYS A 23 5.75 -20.11 -8.82
C LYS A 23 5.16 -19.49 -7.55
N LEU A 24 6.01 -18.91 -6.71
CA LEU A 24 5.57 -18.19 -5.50
C LEU A 24 4.67 -17.00 -5.87
N LEU A 25 5.11 -16.17 -6.82
CA LEU A 25 4.34 -15.01 -7.28
C LEU A 25 2.96 -15.43 -7.82
N SER A 26 2.89 -16.51 -8.56
CA SER A 26 1.61 -17.05 -9.05
C SER A 26 0.67 -17.44 -7.92
N LYS A 27 1.17 -18.04 -6.82
CA LYS A 27 0.38 -18.33 -5.62
C LYS A 27 -0.12 -17.04 -4.94
N ILE A 28 0.74 -16.04 -4.82
CA ILE A 28 0.40 -14.75 -4.21
C ILE A 28 -0.70 -14.07 -5.03
N LEU A 29 -0.53 -13.94 -6.34
CA LEU A 29 -1.49 -13.27 -7.23
C LEU A 29 -2.81 -14.05 -7.38
N LYS A 30 -2.80 -15.37 -7.23
CA LYS A 30 -4.04 -16.17 -7.16
C LYS A 30 -4.84 -15.81 -5.91
N LYS A 31 -4.19 -15.57 -4.77
CA LYS A 31 -4.83 -15.20 -3.51
C LYS A 31 -5.19 -13.71 -3.43
N TYR A 32 -4.37 -12.86 -4.00
CA TYR A 32 -4.51 -11.41 -4.06
C TYR A 32 -4.44 -10.95 -5.53
N PRO A 33 -5.52 -11.16 -6.30
CA PRO A 33 -5.53 -10.80 -7.70
C PRO A 33 -5.47 -9.29 -7.88
N ILE A 34 -4.87 -8.83 -8.96
CA ILE A 34 -4.81 -7.40 -9.31
C ILE A 34 -6.25 -6.89 -9.54
N PRO A 35 -6.70 -5.89 -8.78
CA PRO A 35 -8.06 -5.41 -8.89
C PRO A 35 -8.27 -4.58 -10.17
N LYS A 36 -9.43 -4.75 -10.81
CA LYS A 36 -9.84 -3.95 -11.97
C LYS A 36 -10.47 -2.60 -11.59
N LYS A 37 -10.84 -2.42 -10.33
CA LYS A 37 -11.43 -1.18 -9.77
C LYS A 37 -11.12 -1.06 -8.29
N ALA A 38 -11.28 0.13 -7.74
CA ALA A 38 -11.08 0.38 -6.32
C ALA A 38 -11.94 -0.55 -5.45
N HIS A 39 -11.33 -1.11 -4.42
CA HIS A 39 -12.00 -1.95 -3.42
C HIS A 39 -11.30 -1.82 -2.07
N GLY A 40 -12.02 -2.08 -0.98
CA GLY A 40 -11.49 -1.99 0.39
C GLY A 40 -10.79 -3.26 0.88
N LYS A 41 -10.08 -4.00 0.02
CA LYS A 41 -9.40 -5.26 0.39
C LYS A 41 -7.89 -5.11 0.26
N THR A 42 -7.14 -6.04 0.86
CA THR A 42 -5.69 -6.14 0.68
C THR A 42 -5.30 -6.22 -0.79
N THR A 43 -4.35 -5.38 -1.20
CA THR A 43 -3.76 -5.37 -2.54
C THR A 43 -2.27 -5.72 -2.47
N VAL A 44 -1.75 -6.30 -3.53
CA VAL A 44 -0.34 -6.63 -3.69
C VAL A 44 0.14 -6.03 -5.01
N ASN A 45 1.07 -5.09 -4.93
CA ASN A 45 1.79 -4.58 -6.08
C ASN A 45 3.13 -5.31 -6.19
N VAL A 46 3.45 -5.82 -7.38
CA VAL A 46 4.76 -6.37 -7.71
C VAL A 46 5.64 -5.20 -8.17
N ALA A 47 6.40 -4.64 -7.26
CA ALA A 47 7.23 -3.46 -7.52
C ALA A 47 8.53 -3.80 -8.27
N GLY A 48 8.97 -5.06 -8.22
CA GLY A 48 10.15 -5.49 -8.97
C GLY A 48 10.37 -6.98 -8.91
N PHE A 49 11.06 -7.48 -9.95
CA PHE A 49 11.58 -8.83 -10.04
C PHE A 49 13.05 -8.72 -10.47
N ILE A 50 13.98 -9.06 -9.59
CA ILE A 50 15.41 -8.79 -9.76
C ILE A 50 16.16 -10.11 -9.81
N CYS A 51 16.96 -10.28 -10.87
CA CYS A 51 17.91 -11.36 -11.02
C CYS A 51 19.25 -10.76 -11.49
N GLU A 52 20.28 -10.95 -10.69
CA GLU A 52 21.61 -10.39 -10.96
C GLU A 52 22.45 -11.27 -11.93
N ASN A 53 21.89 -12.38 -12.39
CA ASN A 53 22.55 -13.26 -13.34
C ASN A 53 22.65 -12.61 -14.72
N GLN A 54 23.87 -12.40 -15.20
CA GLN A 54 24.15 -11.78 -16.52
C GLN A 54 24.61 -12.82 -17.58
N SER A 55 24.77 -14.09 -17.20
CA SER A 55 25.23 -15.17 -18.10
C SER A 55 24.06 -16.00 -18.61
N PHE A 56 23.81 -15.97 -19.92
CA PHE A 56 22.72 -16.74 -20.52
C PHE A 56 22.87 -18.26 -20.38
N ASN A 57 24.11 -18.75 -20.30
CA ASN A 57 24.42 -20.18 -20.16
C ASN A 57 24.52 -20.68 -18.71
N LYS A 58 24.03 -19.91 -17.76
CA LYS A 58 24.06 -20.25 -16.33
C LYS A 58 22.63 -20.28 -15.75
N VAL A 59 22.28 -21.34 -15.02
CA VAL A 59 21.04 -21.39 -14.21
C VAL A 59 21.17 -20.37 -13.07
N PRO A 60 20.26 -19.37 -12.94
CA PRO A 60 20.35 -18.37 -11.87
C PRO A 60 20.05 -18.96 -10.51
N ASP A 61 20.97 -18.76 -9.57
CA ASP A 61 20.91 -19.23 -8.21
C ASP A 61 20.47 -18.19 -7.18
N ASN A 62 20.22 -16.95 -7.63
CA ASN A 62 19.73 -15.88 -6.77
C ASN A 62 18.73 -14.99 -7.52
N ALA A 63 17.60 -14.72 -6.89
CA ALA A 63 16.60 -13.76 -7.39
C ALA A 63 15.77 -13.20 -6.25
N LYS A 64 15.17 -12.03 -6.46
CA LYS A 64 14.33 -11.30 -5.49
C LYS A 64 13.06 -10.82 -6.14
N ILE A 65 11.95 -10.80 -5.36
CA ILE A 65 10.71 -10.10 -5.69
C ILE A 65 10.52 -8.98 -4.68
N LEU A 66 10.19 -7.79 -5.16
CA LEU A 66 9.81 -6.66 -4.33
C LEU A 66 8.29 -6.53 -4.36
N LEU A 67 7.68 -6.55 -3.18
CA LEU A 67 6.22 -6.45 -3.03
C LEU A 67 5.86 -5.24 -2.17
N ASP A 68 4.91 -4.42 -2.64
CA ASP A 68 4.22 -3.44 -1.81
C ASP A 68 2.81 -3.97 -1.49
N ILE A 69 2.53 -4.17 -0.20
CA ILE A 69 1.31 -4.79 0.28
C ILE A 69 0.51 -3.77 1.05
N ARG A 70 -0.66 -3.38 0.52
CA ARG A 70 -1.60 -2.48 1.18
C ARG A 70 -2.75 -3.30 1.76
N PHE A 71 -3.08 -3.09 3.03
CA PHE A 71 -4.05 -3.94 3.74
C PHE A 71 -5.00 -3.12 4.62
N GLU A 72 -6.14 -3.73 4.95
CA GLU A 72 -7.14 -3.11 5.81
C GLU A 72 -6.68 -3.08 7.28
N PRO A 73 -7.14 -2.10 8.11
CA PRO A 73 -6.78 -2.04 9.53
C PRO A 73 -7.02 -3.34 10.30
N LYS A 74 -8.10 -4.05 10.01
CA LYS A 74 -8.43 -5.35 10.64
C LYS A 74 -7.44 -6.48 10.30
N GLU A 75 -6.63 -6.32 9.26
CA GLU A 75 -5.63 -7.29 8.83
C GLU A 75 -4.26 -7.05 9.50
N TYR A 76 -4.04 -5.89 10.11
CA TYR A 76 -2.73 -5.47 10.65
C TYR A 76 -2.06 -6.55 11.50
N SER A 77 -2.76 -7.13 12.46
CA SER A 77 -2.23 -8.18 13.35
C SER A 77 -2.01 -9.54 12.69
N LYS A 78 -2.54 -9.76 11.47
CA LYS A 78 -2.59 -11.08 10.82
C LYS A 78 -1.87 -11.13 9.48
N ILE A 79 -1.58 -9.98 8.88
CA ILE A 79 -1.10 -9.92 7.50
C ILE A 79 0.27 -10.61 7.33
N LEU A 80 1.20 -10.38 8.24
CA LEU A 80 2.52 -11.01 8.21
C LEU A 80 2.41 -12.52 8.27
N SER A 81 1.68 -13.06 9.25
CA SER A 81 1.51 -14.52 9.38
C SER A 81 0.78 -15.15 8.18
N LYS A 82 -0.10 -14.40 7.51
CA LYS A 82 -0.72 -14.87 6.25
C LYS A 82 0.27 -14.98 5.11
N PHE A 83 1.20 -14.04 5.01
CA PHE A 83 2.25 -14.07 3.99
C PHE A 83 3.32 -15.12 4.31
N GLU A 84 3.76 -15.24 5.56
CA GLU A 84 4.69 -16.29 6.01
C GLU A 84 4.15 -17.69 5.65
N LYS A 85 2.90 -17.98 5.97
CA LYS A 85 2.25 -19.25 5.59
C LYS A 85 2.15 -19.49 4.08
N LEU A 86 2.02 -18.41 3.29
CA LEU A 86 1.91 -18.51 1.84
C LEU A 86 3.27 -18.72 1.18
N ILE A 87 4.32 -18.11 1.74
CA ILE A 87 5.67 -18.09 1.19
C ILE A 87 6.40 -19.41 1.48
N CYS A 88 6.11 -20.10 2.59
CA CYS A 88 6.81 -21.31 3.01
C CYS A 88 8.31 -21.11 3.33
N ASN A 89 8.95 -22.15 3.91
CA ASN A 89 10.30 -22.05 4.49
C ASN A 89 11.47 -21.96 3.48
N ASN A 90 11.19 -22.06 2.17
CA ASN A 90 12.24 -22.07 1.13
C ASN A 90 12.65 -20.66 0.67
N PHE A 91 12.06 -19.62 1.23
CA PHE A 91 12.30 -18.24 0.83
C PHE A 91 12.66 -17.39 2.05
N GLU A 92 13.66 -16.55 1.88
CA GLU A 92 14.00 -15.52 2.85
C GLU A 92 13.04 -14.32 2.68
N ILE A 93 12.48 -13.86 3.79
CA ILE A 93 11.59 -12.68 3.82
C ILE A 93 12.36 -11.55 4.49
N LYS A 94 12.53 -10.44 3.79
CA LYS A 94 13.01 -9.18 4.34
C LYS A 94 11.88 -8.16 4.37
N ILE A 95 11.53 -7.66 5.55
CA ILE A 95 10.52 -6.63 5.74
C ILE A 95 11.25 -5.30 5.85
N ASN A 96 11.05 -4.42 4.84
CA ASN A 96 11.67 -3.09 4.82
C ASN A 96 10.84 -2.08 5.61
N ALA A 97 9.50 -2.20 5.58
CA ALA A 97 8.58 -1.37 6.34
C ALA A 97 7.33 -2.16 6.72
N PHE A 98 6.86 -1.99 7.94
CA PHE A 98 5.59 -2.55 8.43
C PHE A 98 4.89 -1.51 9.30
N GLU A 99 3.91 -0.84 8.70
CA GLU A 99 3.26 0.31 9.30
C GLU A 99 1.77 0.08 9.50
N ALA A 100 1.24 0.59 10.62
CA ALA A 100 -0.18 0.55 10.90
C ALA A 100 -0.94 1.44 9.90
N PRO A 101 -2.06 0.98 9.33
CA PRO A 101 -2.91 1.81 8.50
C PRO A 101 -3.64 2.86 9.34
N LEU A 102 -3.97 4.02 8.73
CA LEU A 102 -4.86 4.99 9.35
C LEU A 102 -6.22 4.36 9.65
N ASN A 103 -6.71 4.60 10.86
CA ASN A 103 -8.02 4.13 11.27
C ASN A 103 -8.62 5.08 12.30
N VAL A 104 -9.53 5.94 11.87
CA VAL A 104 -10.25 6.86 12.75
C VAL A 104 -11.71 6.45 12.85
N PRO A 105 -12.27 6.28 14.04
CA PRO A 105 -13.69 6.02 14.22
C PRO A 105 -14.51 7.16 13.62
N LYS A 106 -15.53 6.82 12.82
CA LYS A 106 -16.43 7.84 12.23
C LYS A 106 -17.12 8.73 13.26
N LYS A 107 -17.28 8.26 14.51
CA LYS A 107 -17.87 9.00 15.63
C LYS A 107 -16.89 9.94 16.34
N ASN A 108 -15.62 10.05 15.88
CA ASN A 108 -14.67 10.97 16.49
C ASN A 108 -15.19 12.41 16.37
N ASP A 109 -15.19 13.15 17.49
CA ASP A 109 -15.81 14.48 17.58
C ASP A 109 -15.14 15.51 16.68
N TYR A 110 -13.81 15.51 16.60
CA TYR A 110 -13.07 16.39 15.70
C TYR A 110 -13.37 16.11 14.24
N LEU A 111 -13.51 14.82 13.89
CA LEU A 111 -13.89 14.42 12.54
C LEU A 111 -15.30 14.89 12.18
N GLN A 112 -16.25 14.80 13.11
CA GLN A 112 -17.62 15.29 12.92
C GLN A 112 -17.67 16.82 12.85
N LEU A 113 -16.87 17.50 13.67
CA LEU A 113 -16.75 18.96 13.61
C LEU A 113 -16.21 19.40 12.25
N LEU A 114 -15.08 18.81 11.78
CA LEU A 114 -14.51 19.11 10.49
C LEU A 114 -15.51 18.86 9.35
N LYS A 115 -16.24 17.75 9.43
CA LYS A 115 -17.31 17.45 8.47
C LYS A 115 -18.36 18.55 8.42
N LYS A 116 -18.88 18.95 9.58
CA LYS A 116 -19.91 20.01 9.68
C LYS A 116 -19.45 21.34 9.10
N ILE A 117 -18.22 21.75 9.44
CA ILE A 117 -17.61 22.98 8.92
C ILE A 117 -17.48 22.90 7.39
N THR A 118 -16.96 21.78 6.88
CA THR A 118 -16.81 21.58 5.43
C THR A 118 -18.15 21.62 4.73
N GLU A 119 -19.17 20.90 5.21
CA GLU A 119 -20.50 20.88 4.60
C GLU A 119 -21.15 22.28 4.57
N ASN A 120 -20.92 23.10 5.60
CA ASN A 120 -21.39 24.48 5.65
C ASN A 120 -20.65 25.36 4.63
N GLN A 121 -19.33 25.28 4.55
CA GLN A 121 -18.50 26.10 3.66
C GLN A 121 -18.83 25.85 2.19
N ILE A 122 -18.94 24.58 1.78
CA ILE A 122 -19.22 24.22 0.38
C ILE A 122 -20.73 24.16 0.04
N ASN A 123 -21.59 24.44 1.00
CA ASN A 123 -23.06 24.30 0.89
C ASN A 123 -23.47 22.93 0.29
N GLY A 124 -22.84 21.85 0.79
CA GLY A 124 -23.00 20.51 0.23
C GLY A 124 -22.80 19.40 1.26
N LYS A 125 -22.98 18.15 0.82
CA LYS A 125 -22.76 16.96 1.65
C LYS A 125 -21.44 16.29 1.29
N ILE A 126 -20.65 15.92 2.31
CA ILE A 126 -19.41 15.17 2.12
C ILE A 126 -19.51 13.76 2.68
N LYS A 127 -18.68 12.87 2.17
CA LYS A 127 -18.58 11.48 2.61
C LYS A 127 -17.15 11.16 3.02
N PHE A 128 -17.02 10.40 4.08
CA PHE A 128 -15.75 9.77 4.42
C PHE A 128 -15.51 8.57 3.49
N TYR A 129 -14.33 8.50 2.95
CA TYR A 129 -13.88 7.33 2.20
C TYR A 129 -12.57 6.82 2.75
N ARG A 130 -12.22 5.59 2.42
CA ARG A 130 -10.92 5.03 2.73
C ARG A 130 -10.00 5.20 1.55
N ALA A 131 -8.91 5.95 1.72
CA ALA A 131 -7.83 5.96 0.76
C ALA A 131 -7.01 4.66 0.86
N ASN A 132 -6.47 4.21 -0.26
CA ASN A 132 -5.55 3.06 -0.33
C ASN A 132 -4.09 3.50 -0.19
N GLY A 133 -3.82 4.80 -0.28
CA GLY A 133 -2.51 5.39 -0.10
C GLY A 133 -1.99 5.28 1.33
N SER A 134 -0.72 5.56 1.50
CA SER A 134 -0.05 5.67 2.79
C SER A 134 0.02 7.14 3.18
N SER A 135 -0.21 7.46 4.44
CA SER A 135 -0.12 8.81 4.97
C SER A 135 0.80 8.88 6.18
N ASP A 136 1.53 9.97 6.34
CA ASP A 136 2.37 10.20 7.53
C ASP A 136 1.54 10.42 8.79
N ALA A 137 0.25 10.73 8.68
CA ALA A 137 -0.69 10.75 9.79
C ALA A 137 -0.76 9.40 10.56
N ARG A 138 -0.31 8.28 9.95
CA ARG A 138 -0.18 6.98 10.63
C ARG A 138 0.73 7.01 11.86
N HIS A 139 1.73 7.89 11.87
CA HIS A 139 2.65 8.03 13.01
C HIS A 139 1.94 8.59 14.24
N PHE A 140 0.95 9.47 14.07
CA PHE A 140 0.10 9.94 15.16
C PHE A 140 -0.80 8.81 15.68
N THR A 141 -1.32 7.95 14.80
CA THR A 141 -2.13 6.80 15.21
C THR A 141 -1.36 5.84 16.11
N LYS A 142 -0.05 5.67 15.90
CA LYS A 142 0.82 4.84 16.75
C LYS A 142 0.88 5.30 18.21
N VAL A 143 0.73 6.59 18.45
CA VAL A 143 0.75 7.18 19.80
C VAL A 143 -0.66 7.49 20.34
N GLY A 144 -1.68 6.90 19.71
CA GLY A 144 -3.08 7.02 20.17
C GLY A 144 -3.80 8.28 19.68
N THR A 145 -3.17 9.10 18.85
CA THR A 145 -3.78 10.30 18.28
C THR A 145 -4.38 9.97 16.91
N PRO A 146 -5.70 10.04 16.73
CA PRO A 146 -6.33 9.78 15.43
C PRO A 146 -5.88 10.79 14.38
N GLY A 147 -5.48 10.30 13.19
CA GLY A 147 -5.10 11.12 12.06
C GLY A 147 -5.99 10.87 10.86
N ILE A 148 -6.29 11.91 10.10
CA ILE A 148 -7.03 11.83 8.83
C ILE A 148 -6.27 12.58 7.74
N GLU A 149 -6.58 12.26 6.49
CA GLU A 149 -6.23 13.09 5.35
C GLU A 149 -7.41 13.96 4.97
N PHE A 150 -7.15 15.24 4.82
CA PHE A 150 -8.12 16.24 4.38
C PHE A 150 -7.41 17.27 3.51
N GLY A 151 -7.97 17.57 2.36
CA GLY A 151 -7.34 18.48 1.42
C GLY A 151 -8.31 19.06 0.40
N PRO A 152 -7.84 19.95 -0.49
CA PRO A 152 -8.60 20.50 -1.59
C PRO A 152 -9.01 19.44 -2.62
N ILE A 153 -9.86 19.80 -3.54
CA ILE A 153 -10.27 18.94 -4.66
C ILE A 153 -9.12 18.86 -5.67
N GLY A 154 -8.70 17.64 -6.00
CA GLY A 154 -7.65 17.36 -6.97
C GLY A 154 -7.75 15.96 -7.52
N HIS A 155 -6.93 15.66 -8.52
CA HIS A 155 -6.85 14.34 -9.13
C HIS A 155 -5.43 14.05 -9.62
N GLY A 156 -5.13 12.77 -9.90
CA GLY A 156 -3.87 12.37 -10.51
C GLY A 156 -2.66 12.39 -9.59
N ILE A 157 -2.81 12.24 -8.25
CA ILE A 157 -1.70 12.27 -7.30
C ILE A 157 -0.58 11.33 -7.75
N GLY A 158 0.62 11.92 -8.00
CA GLY A 158 1.80 11.20 -8.48
C GLY A 158 1.80 10.86 -9.96
N CYS A 159 0.89 11.39 -10.76
CA CYS A 159 0.87 11.27 -12.22
C CYS A 159 1.28 12.58 -12.88
N ASP A 160 1.67 12.52 -14.16
CA ASP A 160 2.13 13.71 -14.92
C ASP A 160 1.02 14.75 -15.14
N ASP A 161 -0.25 14.33 -15.06
CA ASP A 161 -1.46 15.15 -15.19
C ASP A 161 -2.10 15.51 -13.84
N GLU A 162 -1.33 15.51 -12.75
CA GLU A 162 -1.81 15.90 -11.42
C GLU A 162 -2.29 17.36 -11.40
N TRP A 163 -3.48 17.58 -10.83
CA TRP A 163 -4.04 18.91 -10.72
C TRP A 163 -4.81 19.13 -9.40
N VAL A 164 -4.97 20.39 -9.02
CA VAL A 164 -5.78 20.87 -7.91
C VAL A 164 -6.71 22.01 -8.36
N SER A 165 -7.93 22.04 -7.83
CA SER A 165 -8.88 23.15 -8.06
C SER A 165 -8.47 24.37 -7.21
N ILE A 166 -8.24 25.52 -7.86
CA ILE A 166 -7.89 26.78 -7.19
C ILE A 166 -9.01 27.24 -6.27
N ASP A 167 -10.27 27.15 -6.70
CA ASP A 167 -11.41 27.54 -5.88
C ASP A 167 -11.50 26.70 -4.61
N SER A 168 -11.23 25.40 -4.72
CA SER A 168 -11.23 24.52 -3.54
C SER A 168 -10.08 24.78 -2.57
N LEU A 169 -8.98 25.40 -2.98
CA LEU A 169 -7.92 25.87 -2.08
C LEU A 169 -8.40 27.00 -1.18
N VAL A 170 -9.24 27.88 -1.69
CA VAL A 170 -9.86 28.97 -0.91
C VAL A 170 -10.81 28.38 0.13
N ASP A 171 -11.68 27.47 -0.28
CA ASP A 171 -12.56 26.75 0.66
C ASP A 171 -11.77 25.99 1.73
N TYR A 172 -10.74 25.27 1.32
CA TYR A 172 -9.85 24.53 2.23
C TYR A 172 -9.23 25.45 3.29
N TYR A 173 -8.74 26.63 2.89
CA TYR A 173 -8.20 27.62 3.83
C TYR A 173 -9.23 28.04 4.89
N TYR A 174 -10.45 28.40 4.48
CA TYR A 174 -11.49 28.83 5.42
C TYR A 174 -11.96 27.70 6.32
N ILE A 175 -12.08 26.48 5.82
CA ILE A 175 -12.45 25.30 6.58
C ILE A 175 -11.41 25.02 7.67
N ILE A 176 -10.13 25.00 7.34
CA ILE A 176 -9.06 24.73 8.31
C ILE A 176 -8.97 25.86 9.33
N LYS A 177 -9.07 27.12 8.92
CA LYS A 177 -9.10 28.27 9.83
C LYS A 177 -10.24 28.14 10.84
N GLU A 178 -11.46 27.88 10.39
CA GLU A 178 -12.60 27.73 11.28
C GLU A 178 -12.48 26.50 12.19
N PHE A 179 -11.95 25.39 11.68
CA PHE A 179 -11.71 24.20 12.47
C PHE A 179 -10.74 24.49 13.62
N ILE A 180 -9.58 25.11 13.36
CA ILE A 180 -8.57 25.45 14.38
C ILE A 180 -9.13 26.38 15.46
N LEU A 181 -10.02 27.29 15.10
CA LEU A 181 -10.64 28.23 16.05
C LEU A 181 -11.71 27.58 16.95
N ARG A 182 -12.14 26.37 16.66
CA ARG A 182 -13.21 25.64 17.37
C ARG A 182 -12.74 24.43 18.16
N VAL A 183 -11.45 24.06 18.08
CA VAL A 183 -10.87 22.91 18.81
C VAL A 183 -10.11 23.30 20.07
#